data_ec6d1906a9b6ed0993bd7bddac1faafb
#
_entry.id   ec6d1906a9b6ed0993bd7bddac1faafb
#
_cell.length_a   1.000
_cell.length_b   1.000
_cell.length_c   1.000
_cell.angle_alpha   90.00
_cell.angle_beta   90.00
_cell.angle_gamma   90.00
#
_symmetry.space_group_name_H-M   'P 1'
#
loop_
_entity.id
_entity.type
_entity.pdbx_description
1 polymer ?
#
loop_
_entity_poly.entity_id
_entity_poly.type
_entity_poly.pdbx_seq_one_letter_code
_entity_poly.pdbx_strand_id
1 'polypeptide(L)'
;MRGNRDILVFASDINKGHAPISIGYEDLVAINDQVSNLNGRELDIILETPGGSGEVAEDIVKLLREKYDNIAVIVPGWAKSAGTLIAMSCDEILMEPASALGPIDAQITREGKTFSAEALLKGMDEIKREVVDTNFLNPAYIPILQGISPGEIQGAQNALDFAKVLVREWLVQYKFKEWNVHSQTGMPVTLEEKNERANEIATCLCDHSKWLTHARSIKIQDLEEMKLVINDYSKNSELNEAIGKYYTLLRMTLDTNIYKVFETKDSQIFKSINNGEVQQPQVPNQPPSMFKFNVPCERCEVNIVVQANINVSQPIEEGNTAFPSNNVLSCPNCTHQMNFIGLRQEIEAQTGGVIV
;
A
#
# COMPACT_ATOMS: atom_id res chain seq x y z
N MET A 1 -0.98 -34.35 -6.44
CA MET A 1 -0.01 -33.23 -6.65
C MET A 1 -0.18 -32.65 -8.05
N ARG A 2 0.15 -31.38 -8.26
CA ARG A 2 -0.04 -30.66 -9.54
C ARG A 2 1.10 -30.90 -10.55
N GLY A 3 1.64 -32.11 -10.63
CA GLY A 3 2.72 -32.44 -11.56
C GLY A 3 4.10 -31.94 -11.13
N ASN A 4 4.99 -31.67 -12.10
CA ASN A 4 6.36 -31.21 -11.88
C ASN A 4 6.49 -29.69 -12.08
N ARG A 5 5.55 -28.92 -11.47
CA ARG A 5 5.57 -27.46 -11.51
C ARG A 5 6.56 -26.90 -10.49
N ASP A 6 7.23 -25.83 -10.85
CA ASP A 6 8.00 -25.05 -9.89
C ASP A 6 7.05 -24.44 -8.85
N ILE A 7 7.51 -24.22 -7.63
CA ILE A 7 6.75 -23.60 -6.55
C ILE A 7 7.50 -22.38 -6.05
N LEU A 8 6.79 -21.26 -5.95
CA LEU A 8 7.25 -20.04 -5.30
C LEU A 8 6.25 -19.68 -4.20
N VAL A 9 6.75 -19.51 -3.00
CA VAL A 9 5.99 -18.88 -1.91
C VAL A 9 6.35 -17.41 -1.84
N PHE A 10 5.35 -16.56 -1.86
CA PHE A 10 5.46 -15.13 -1.57
C PHE A 10 4.41 -14.78 -0.52
N ALA A 11 4.84 -14.69 0.72
CA ALA A 11 3.94 -14.48 1.85
C ALA A 11 4.39 -13.34 2.76
N SER A 12 3.44 -12.49 3.14
CA SER A 12 3.62 -11.40 4.10
C SER A 12 2.64 -11.55 5.25
N ASP A 13 3.08 -11.31 6.49
CA ASP A 13 2.18 -11.33 7.65
C ASP A 13 1.32 -10.07 7.70
N ILE A 14 0.10 -10.18 7.24
CA ILE A 14 -0.89 -9.08 7.22
C ILE A 14 -1.14 -8.44 8.60
N ASN A 15 -0.83 -9.13 9.70
CA ASN A 15 -1.02 -8.62 11.06
C ASN A 15 0.13 -7.74 11.57
N LYS A 16 1.26 -7.72 10.86
CA LYS A 16 2.45 -6.93 11.23
C LYS A 16 2.51 -5.58 10.54
N GLY A 17 1.47 -4.76 10.66
CA GLY A 17 1.37 -3.45 10.00
C GLY A 17 2.48 -2.45 10.33
N HIS A 18 3.32 -2.73 11.33
CA HIS A 18 4.50 -1.94 11.68
C HIS A 18 5.77 -2.35 10.89
N ALA A 19 5.72 -3.47 10.16
CA ALA A 19 6.78 -3.93 9.28
C ALA A 19 6.45 -3.59 7.81
N PRO A 20 7.43 -3.58 6.90
CA PRO A 20 7.20 -3.34 5.47
C PRO A 20 6.59 -4.58 4.78
N ILE A 21 5.35 -4.91 5.16
CA ILE A 21 4.62 -6.07 4.67
C ILE A 21 4.02 -5.88 3.27
N SER A 22 3.89 -4.63 2.82
CA SER A 22 3.33 -4.31 1.51
C SER A 22 4.26 -4.74 0.37
N ILE A 23 3.69 -5.02 -0.81
CA ILE A 23 4.46 -5.29 -2.03
C ILE A 23 5.27 -4.04 -2.39
N GLY A 24 6.60 -4.20 -2.49
CA GLY A 24 7.56 -3.14 -2.78
C GLY A 24 8.71 -3.63 -3.66
N TYR A 25 9.56 -2.72 -4.15
CA TYR A 25 10.67 -3.04 -5.07
C TYR A 25 11.68 -4.03 -4.49
N GLU A 26 11.85 -4.06 -3.18
CA GLU A 26 12.70 -5.05 -2.51
C GLU A 26 12.20 -6.49 -2.65
N ASP A 27 10.92 -6.70 -2.95
CA ASP A 27 10.35 -8.02 -3.17
C ASP A 27 10.72 -8.57 -4.55
N LEU A 28 10.84 -7.68 -5.55
CA LEU A 28 11.26 -8.05 -6.90
C LEU A 28 12.64 -8.72 -6.91
N VAL A 29 13.59 -8.18 -6.11
CA VAL A 29 14.92 -8.76 -5.97
C VAL A 29 14.86 -10.16 -5.36
N ALA A 30 14.07 -10.33 -4.29
CA ALA A 30 13.93 -11.62 -3.62
C ALA A 30 13.23 -12.65 -4.52
N ILE A 31 12.19 -12.27 -5.26
CA ILE A 31 11.48 -13.14 -6.20
C ILE A 31 12.41 -13.54 -7.35
N ASN A 32 13.16 -12.59 -7.92
CA ASN A 32 14.10 -12.88 -9.00
C ASN A 32 15.18 -13.88 -8.56
N ASP A 33 15.75 -13.69 -7.36
CA ASP A 33 16.71 -14.64 -6.79
C ASP A 33 16.11 -16.05 -6.66
N GLN A 34 14.92 -16.15 -6.08
CA GLN A 34 14.25 -17.44 -5.84
C GLN A 34 13.94 -18.17 -7.15
N VAL A 35 13.45 -17.48 -8.18
CA VAL A 35 13.09 -18.14 -9.45
C VAL A 35 14.26 -18.37 -10.38
N SER A 36 15.40 -17.67 -10.22
CA SER A 36 16.54 -17.75 -11.12
C SER A 36 17.13 -19.17 -11.21
N ASN A 37 17.08 -19.92 -10.11
CA ASN A 37 17.64 -21.28 -10.01
C ASN A 37 16.64 -22.39 -10.37
N LEU A 38 15.37 -22.05 -10.60
CA LEU A 38 14.36 -23.01 -11.04
C LEU A 38 14.47 -23.23 -12.57
N ASN A 39 14.07 -24.39 -13.06
CA ASN A 39 14.21 -24.75 -14.46
C ASN A 39 12.90 -25.14 -15.15
N GLY A 40 11.77 -25.05 -14.44
CA GLY A 40 10.44 -25.33 -14.97
C GLY A 40 9.94 -24.25 -15.95
N ARG A 41 8.87 -24.59 -16.65
CA ARG A 41 8.12 -23.66 -17.52
C ARG A 41 6.72 -23.39 -16.97
N GLU A 42 6.36 -24.05 -15.89
CA GLU A 42 5.09 -23.89 -15.17
C GLU A 42 5.35 -23.58 -13.70
N LEU A 43 4.60 -22.65 -13.13
CA LEU A 43 4.78 -22.16 -11.78
C LEU A 43 3.48 -22.20 -10.98
N ASP A 44 3.54 -22.66 -9.74
CA ASP A 44 2.54 -22.45 -8.73
C ASP A 44 3.03 -21.42 -7.71
N ILE A 45 2.30 -20.31 -7.53
CA ILE A 45 2.61 -19.28 -6.56
C ILE A 45 1.70 -19.45 -5.36
N ILE A 46 2.24 -19.72 -4.18
CA ILE A 46 1.50 -19.60 -2.91
C ILE A 46 1.61 -18.14 -2.47
N LEU A 47 0.49 -17.42 -2.52
CA LEU A 47 0.45 -15.98 -2.32
C LEU A 47 -0.36 -15.61 -1.08
N GLU A 48 0.29 -14.89 -0.15
CA GLU A 48 -0.38 -14.19 0.95
C GLU A 48 0.17 -12.78 1.10
N THR A 49 -0.68 -11.75 0.96
CA THR A 49 -0.23 -10.36 0.98
C THR A 49 -1.37 -9.38 1.27
N PRO A 50 -1.09 -8.28 2.02
CA PRO A 50 -2.05 -7.19 2.17
C PRO A 50 -2.18 -6.34 0.88
N GLY A 51 -1.31 -6.55 -0.12
CA GLY A 51 -1.18 -5.72 -1.30
C GLY A 51 0.00 -4.76 -1.21
N GLY A 52 -0.03 -3.68 -1.96
CA GLY A 52 1.05 -2.69 -2.04
C GLY A 52 1.06 -1.96 -3.38
N SER A 53 2.26 -1.67 -3.95
CA SER A 53 2.38 -1.00 -5.24
C SER A 53 1.88 -1.87 -6.39
N GLY A 54 0.98 -1.29 -7.20
CA GLY A 54 0.49 -1.91 -8.43
C GLY A 54 1.57 -1.99 -9.51
N GLU A 55 2.46 -1.00 -9.58
CA GLU A 55 3.58 -0.95 -10.51
C GLU A 55 4.58 -2.07 -10.22
N VAL A 56 4.88 -2.30 -8.95
CA VAL A 56 5.75 -3.42 -8.55
C VAL A 56 5.09 -4.77 -8.83
N ALA A 57 3.78 -4.88 -8.63
CA ALA A 57 3.04 -6.09 -9.01
C ALA A 57 3.11 -6.35 -10.53
N GLU A 58 3.04 -5.29 -11.36
CA GLU A 58 3.25 -5.39 -12.80
C GLU A 58 4.67 -5.90 -13.13
N ASP A 59 5.69 -5.35 -12.50
CA ASP A 59 7.07 -5.76 -12.72
C ASP A 59 7.32 -7.20 -12.27
N ILE A 60 6.73 -7.65 -11.15
CA ILE A 60 6.75 -9.05 -10.71
C ILE A 60 6.12 -9.97 -11.76
N VAL A 61 4.95 -9.59 -12.28
CA VAL A 61 4.25 -10.37 -13.32
C VAL A 61 5.10 -10.48 -14.58
N LYS A 62 5.68 -9.37 -15.06
CA LYS A 62 6.58 -9.37 -16.22
C LYS A 62 7.77 -10.32 -16.01
N LEU A 63 8.45 -10.19 -14.87
CA LEU A 63 9.59 -11.06 -14.50
C LEU A 63 9.21 -12.55 -14.55
N LEU A 64 8.07 -12.91 -13.95
CA LEU A 64 7.63 -14.30 -13.93
C LEU A 64 7.21 -14.79 -15.32
N ARG A 65 6.55 -13.94 -16.12
CA ARG A 65 6.09 -14.28 -17.48
C ARG A 65 7.21 -14.37 -18.52
N GLU A 66 8.38 -13.77 -18.27
CA GLU A 66 9.56 -14.01 -19.10
C GLU A 66 10.05 -15.47 -19.00
N LYS A 67 9.80 -16.11 -17.87
CA LYS A 67 10.28 -17.47 -17.59
C LYS A 67 9.21 -18.54 -17.73
N TYR A 68 7.97 -18.25 -17.31
CA TYR A 68 6.92 -19.26 -17.18
C TYR A 68 5.78 -19.05 -18.19
N ASP A 69 5.45 -20.13 -18.91
CA ASP A 69 4.35 -20.16 -19.89
C ASP A 69 2.97 -20.31 -19.24
N ASN A 70 2.94 -20.98 -18.08
CA ASN A 70 1.72 -21.21 -17.30
C ASN A 70 1.98 -20.92 -15.83
N ILE A 71 1.19 -20.04 -15.24
CA ILE A 71 1.28 -19.64 -13.84
C ILE A 71 -0.06 -19.87 -13.17
N ALA A 72 -0.05 -20.60 -12.05
CA ALA A 72 -1.20 -20.70 -11.17
C ALA A 72 -0.91 -19.98 -9.84
N VAL A 73 -1.92 -19.33 -9.28
CA VAL A 73 -1.84 -18.78 -7.93
C VAL A 73 -2.70 -19.60 -6.98
N ILE A 74 -2.12 -19.93 -5.84
CA ILE A 74 -2.79 -20.59 -4.70
C ILE A 74 -2.90 -19.54 -3.59
N VAL A 75 -4.10 -19.22 -3.18
CA VAL A 75 -4.38 -18.26 -2.11
C VAL A 75 -4.95 -19.01 -0.92
N PRO A 76 -4.13 -19.42 0.06
CA PRO A 76 -4.62 -20.14 1.23
C PRO A 76 -5.33 -19.23 2.25
N GLY A 77 -4.91 -17.96 2.32
CA GLY A 77 -5.50 -16.94 3.20
C GLY A 77 -5.98 -15.72 2.41
N TRP A 78 -5.14 -14.71 2.29
CA TRP A 78 -5.52 -13.43 1.70
C TRP A 78 -4.51 -12.93 0.67
N ALA A 79 -5.00 -12.52 -0.51
CA ALA A 79 -4.21 -11.79 -1.51
C ALA A 79 -4.98 -10.51 -1.90
N LYS A 80 -4.74 -9.42 -1.16
CA LYS A 80 -5.50 -8.17 -1.27
C LYS A 80 -4.85 -7.18 -2.24
N SER A 81 -5.67 -6.26 -2.80
CA SER A 81 -5.20 -5.13 -3.60
C SER A 81 -4.21 -5.57 -4.71
N ALA A 82 -2.94 -5.13 -4.69
CA ALA A 82 -1.91 -5.57 -5.64
C ALA A 82 -1.71 -7.10 -5.69
N GLY A 83 -2.00 -7.82 -4.58
CA GLY A 83 -2.05 -9.30 -4.59
C GLY A 83 -3.18 -9.83 -5.47
N THR A 84 -4.33 -9.16 -5.51
CA THR A 84 -5.41 -9.49 -6.45
C THR A 84 -4.98 -9.21 -7.89
N LEU A 85 -4.23 -8.12 -8.17
CA LEU A 85 -3.66 -7.87 -9.50
C LEU A 85 -2.79 -9.04 -9.94
N ILE A 86 -1.87 -9.52 -9.09
CA ILE A 86 -1.05 -10.71 -9.38
C ILE A 86 -1.94 -11.93 -9.65
N ALA A 87 -2.99 -12.15 -8.86
CA ALA A 87 -3.89 -13.28 -9.08
C ALA A 87 -4.62 -13.19 -10.45
N MET A 88 -5.00 -12.00 -10.90
CA MET A 88 -5.65 -11.80 -12.21
C MET A 88 -4.68 -12.00 -13.40
N SER A 89 -3.37 -11.97 -13.16
CA SER A 89 -2.35 -12.26 -14.17
C SER A 89 -2.07 -13.75 -14.35
N CYS A 90 -2.68 -14.63 -13.54
CA CYS A 90 -2.43 -16.06 -13.56
C CYS A 90 -3.41 -16.81 -14.47
N ASP A 91 -2.94 -17.92 -15.07
CA ASP A 91 -3.79 -18.81 -15.88
C ASP A 91 -4.83 -19.53 -15.02
N GLU A 92 -4.46 -19.89 -13.78
CA GLU A 92 -5.33 -20.52 -12.82
C GLU A 92 -5.31 -19.78 -11.47
N ILE A 93 -6.47 -19.70 -10.83
CA ILE A 93 -6.64 -19.20 -9.47
C ILE A 93 -7.22 -20.32 -8.61
N LEU A 94 -6.45 -20.73 -7.60
CA LEU A 94 -6.85 -21.77 -6.65
C LEU A 94 -7.14 -21.12 -5.29
N MET A 95 -8.33 -21.37 -4.79
CA MET A 95 -8.81 -20.84 -3.50
C MET A 95 -9.57 -21.94 -2.75
N GLU A 96 -9.78 -21.70 -1.46
CA GLU A 96 -10.74 -22.45 -0.64
C GLU A 96 -11.83 -21.50 -0.10
N PRO A 97 -12.92 -21.97 0.52
CA PRO A 97 -13.97 -21.09 1.04
C PRO A 97 -13.47 -20.05 2.07
N ALA A 98 -12.41 -20.36 2.81
CA ALA A 98 -11.79 -19.41 3.76
C ALA A 98 -10.96 -18.32 3.06
N SER A 99 -10.40 -18.61 1.90
CA SER A 99 -9.56 -17.69 1.12
C SER A 99 -10.30 -16.42 0.72
N ALA A 100 -9.54 -15.35 0.49
CA ALA A 100 -10.12 -14.11 -0.05
C ALA A 100 -9.13 -13.32 -0.90
N LEU A 101 -9.63 -12.78 -1.99
CA LEU A 101 -9.04 -11.65 -2.71
C LEU A 101 -9.56 -10.33 -2.12
N GLY A 102 -9.14 -9.20 -2.67
CA GLY A 102 -9.64 -7.88 -2.28
C GLY A 102 -9.96 -7.00 -3.48
N PRO A 103 -10.67 -5.89 -3.26
CA PRO A 103 -10.83 -4.86 -4.29
C PRO A 103 -9.48 -4.34 -4.76
N ILE A 104 -9.45 -3.87 -6.01
CA ILE A 104 -8.29 -3.25 -6.63
C ILE A 104 -8.51 -1.75 -6.85
N ASP A 105 -9.45 -1.15 -6.09
CA ASP A 105 -9.68 0.28 -6.12
C ASP A 105 -8.43 1.02 -5.66
N ALA A 106 -7.94 1.93 -6.49
CA ALA A 106 -6.72 2.68 -6.19
C ALA A 106 -6.90 3.52 -4.92
N GLN A 107 -5.91 3.46 -4.03
CA GLN A 107 -5.87 4.25 -2.80
C GLN A 107 -4.90 5.41 -2.97
N ILE A 108 -5.29 6.57 -2.49
CA ILE A 108 -4.48 7.78 -2.47
C ILE A 108 -4.18 8.14 -1.02
N THR A 109 -2.91 8.43 -0.74
CA THR A 109 -2.50 8.97 0.56
C THR A 109 -2.18 10.45 0.42
N ARG A 110 -2.86 11.26 1.23
CA ARG A 110 -2.66 12.70 1.29
C ARG A 110 -2.71 13.19 2.74
N GLU A 111 -1.73 13.98 3.14
CA GLU A 111 -1.66 14.55 4.51
C GLU A 111 -1.85 13.47 5.60
N GLY A 112 -1.27 12.28 5.39
CA GLY A 112 -1.38 11.14 6.30
C GLY A 112 -2.75 10.42 6.30
N LYS A 113 -3.68 10.81 5.42
CA LYS A 113 -4.99 10.16 5.25
C LYS A 113 -5.02 9.36 3.96
N THR A 114 -5.45 8.11 4.04
CA THR A 114 -5.64 7.24 2.87
C THR A 114 -7.13 7.10 2.57
N PHE A 115 -7.48 7.28 1.30
CA PHE A 115 -8.86 7.17 0.80
C PHE A 115 -8.88 6.68 -0.64
N SER A 116 -10.05 6.21 -1.10
CA SER A 116 -10.21 5.74 -2.48
C SER A 116 -10.11 6.87 -3.50
N ALA A 117 -9.34 6.65 -4.57
CA ALA A 117 -9.29 7.53 -5.73
C ALA A 117 -10.68 7.76 -6.34
N GLU A 118 -11.50 6.71 -6.41
CA GLU A 118 -12.87 6.80 -6.90
C GLU A 118 -13.75 7.69 -6.02
N ALA A 119 -13.59 7.60 -4.69
CA ALA A 119 -14.35 8.45 -3.77
C ALA A 119 -14.01 9.93 -3.94
N LEU A 120 -12.73 10.25 -4.19
CA LEU A 120 -12.31 11.62 -4.51
C LEU A 120 -12.98 12.12 -5.78
N LEU A 121 -12.90 11.34 -6.87
CA LEU A 121 -13.45 11.73 -8.18
C LEU A 121 -14.97 11.88 -8.11
N LYS A 122 -15.69 10.95 -7.46
CA LYS A 122 -17.13 11.03 -7.26
C LYS A 122 -17.54 12.26 -6.46
N GLY A 123 -16.84 12.57 -5.37
CA GLY A 123 -17.10 13.77 -4.58
C GLY A 123 -16.90 15.06 -5.39
N MET A 124 -15.87 15.11 -6.24
CA MET A 124 -15.66 16.25 -7.16
C MET A 124 -16.77 16.36 -8.21
N ASP A 125 -17.23 15.23 -8.76
CA ASP A 125 -18.31 15.22 -9.73
C ASP A 125 -19.66 15.63 -9.09
N GLU A 126 -19.92 15.26 -7.85
CA GLU A 126 -21.11 15.70 -7.09
C GLU A 126 -21.13 17.21 -6.90
N ILE A 127 -20.01 17.81 -6.45
CA ILE A 127 -19.87 19.27 -6.33
C ILE A 127 -20.11 19.95 -7.69
N LYS A 128 -19.50 19.42 -8.75
CA LYS A 128 -19.65 19.94 -10.10
C LYS A 128 -21.11 19.89 -10.58
N ARG A 129 -21.82 18.78 -10.37
CA ARG A 129 -23.24 18.64 -10.71
C ARG A 129 -24.09 19.63 -9.94
N GLU A 130 -23.91 19.76 -8.63
CA GLU A 130 -24.64 20.72 -7.82
C GLU A 130 -24.48 22.16 -8.35
N VAL A 131 -23.26 22.55 -8.72
CA VAL A 131 -23.00 23.88 -9.29
C VAL A 131 -23.69 24.06 -10.65
N VAL A 132 -23.68 23.02 -11.50
CA VAL A 132 -24.38 23.08 -12.81
C VAL A 132 -25.88 23.19 -12.64
N ASP A 133 -26.47 22.41 -11.73
CA ASP A 133 -27.92 22.35 -11.50
C ASP A 133 -28.47 23.58 -10.82
N THR A 134 -27.71 24.15 -9.86
CA THR A 134 -28.15 25.30 -9.05
C THR A 134 -27.61 26.64 -9.55
N ASN A 135 -26.63 26.61 -10.47
CA ASN A 135 -25.83 27.77 -10.89
C ASN A 135 -25.20 28.54 -9.69
N PHE A 136 -24.89 27.81 -8.59
CA PHE A 136 -24.37 28.36 -7.36
C PHE A 136 -23.35 27.42 -6.72
N LEU A 137 -22.17 27.92 -6.36
CA LEU A 137 -21.18 27.18 -5.57
C LEU A 137 -21.46 27.41 -4.08
N ASN A 138 -21.82 26.33 -3.37
CA ASN A 138 -21.96 26.39 -1.92
C ASN A 138 -20.62 26.76 -1.27
N PRO A 139 -20.55 27.85 -0.46
CA PRO A 139 -19.30 28.28 0.16
C PRO A 139 -18.61 27.23 1.04
N ALA A 140 -19.36 26.23 1.55
CA ALA A 140 -18.81 25.12 2.32
C ALA A 140 -17.83 24.26 1.53
N TYR A 141 -17.91 24.26 0.20
CA TYR A 141 -16.98 23.50 -0.68
C TYR A 141 -15.68 24.25 -0.98
N ILE A 142 -15.62 25.58 -0.73
CA ILE A 142 -14.43 26.37 -1.08
C ILE A 142 -13.15 25.82 -0.43
N PRO A 143 -13.11 25.51 0.88
CA PRO A 143 -11.91 24.94 1.50
C PRO A 143 -11.50 23.59 0.89
N ILE A 144 -12.48 22.77 0.49
CA ILE A 144 -12.23 21.46 -0.15
C ILE A 144 -11.58 21.67 -1.51
N LEU A 145 -12.16 22.57 -2.34
CA LEU A 145 -11.66 22.85 -3.69
C LEU A 145 -10.31 23.53 -3.68
N GLN A 146 -10.05 24.44 -2.72
CA GLN A 146 -8.74 25.07 -2.55
C GLN A 146 -7.64 24.08 -2.16
N GLY A 147 -8.05 23.00 -1.49
CA GLY A 147 -7.13 21.96 -1.05
C GLY A 147 -6.76 20.94 -2.12
N ILE A 148 -7.40 20.92 -3.30
CA ILE A 148 -7.20 19.87 -4.33
C ILE A 148 -6.70 20.48 -5.63
N SER A 149 -5.54 20.02 -6.11
CA SER A 149 -4.99 20.45 -7.40
C SER A 149 -5.57 19.65 -8.58
N PRO A 150 -5.62 20.19 -9.80
CA PRO A 150 -5.97 19.44 -11.00
C PRO A 150 -5.07 18.22 -11.23
N GLY A 151 -3.79 18.28 -10.84
CA GLY A 151 -2.84 17.18 -10.94
C GLY A 151 -3.22 15.99 -10.05
N GLU A 152 -3.75 16.24 -8.84
CA GLU A 152 -4.22 15.18 -7.93
C GLU A 152 -5.46 14.47 -8.50
N ILE A 153 -6.38 15.23 -9.12
CA ILE A 153 -7.56 14.65 -9.79
C ILE A 153 -7.12 13.75 -10.94
N GLN A 154 -6.19 14.24 -11.79
CA GLN A 154 -5.66 13.43 -12.89
C GLN A 154 -4.87 12.22 -12.38
N GLY A 155 -4.09 12.36 -11.31
CA GLY A 155 -3.39 11.25 -10.66
C GLY A 155 -4.36 10.18 -10.15
N ALA A 156 -5.48 10.58 -9.55
CA ALA A 156 -6.53 9.67 -9.11
C ALA A 156 -7.13 8.88 -10.29
N GLN A 157 -7.43 9.57 -11.39
CA GLN A 157 -7.95 8.93 -12.61
C GLN A 157 -6.93 7.95 -13.18
N ASN A 158 -5.67 8.36 -13.32
CA ASN A 158 -4.62 7.50 -13.86
C ASN A 158 -4.42 6.23 -13.03
N ALA A 159 -4.47 6.33 -11.71
CA ALA A 159 -4.32 5.18 -10.82
C ALA A 159 -5.48 4.16 -10.97
N LEU A 160 -6.71 4.64 -11.13
CA LEU A 160 -7.87 3.79 -11.41
C LEU A 160 -7.77 3.12 -12.78
N ASP A 161 -7.40 3.89 -13.80
CA ASP A 161 -7.29 3.39 -15.17
C ASP A 161 -6.14 2.37 -15.28
N PHE A 162 -5.02 2.60 -14.61
CA PHE A 162 -3.89 1.68 -14.56
C PHE A 162 -4.30 0.28 -14.08
N ALA A 163 -4.96 0.18 -12.92
CA ALA A 163 -5.42 -1.09 -12.39
C ALA A 163 -6.41 -1.81 -13.34
N LYS A 164 -7.35 -1.07 -13.93
CA LYS A 164 -8.32 -1.62 -14.89
C LYS A 164 -7.64 -2.14 -16.16
N VAL A 165 -6.68 -1.39 -16.70
CA VAL A 165 -5.95 -1.77 -17.91
C VAL A 165 -5.19 -3.07 -17.67
N LEU A 166 -4.42 -3.15 -16.58
CA LEU A 166 -3.65 -4.35 -16.26
C LEU A 166 -4.54 -5.59 -16.15
N VAL A 167 -5.62 -5.52 -15.36
CA VAL A 167 -6.51 -6.67 -15.17
C VAL A 167 -7.16 -7.09 -16.49
N ARG A 168 -7.65 -6.13 -17.28
CA ARG A 168 -8.25 -6.43 -18.58
C ARG A 168 -7.27 -7.15 -19.53
N GLU A 169 -6.05 -6.62 -19.65
CA GLU A 169 -5.03 -7.19 -20.52
C GLU A 169 -4.61 -8.59 -20.06
N TRP A 170 -4.35 -8.77 -18.77
CA TRP A 170 -3.88 -10.04 -18.23
C TRP A 170 -4.96 -11.13 -18.26
N LEU A 171 -6.22 -10.79 -17.97
CA LEU A 171 -7.32 -11.75 -18.11
C LEU A 171 -7.45 -12.25 -19.54
N VAL A 172 -7.36 -11.37 -20.53
CA VAL A 172 -7.44 -11.76 -21.96
C VAL A 172 -6.24 -12.59 -22.37
N GLN A 173 -5.03 -12.14 -21.97
CA GLN A 173 -3.77 -12.76 -22.40
C GLN A 173 -3.52 -14.11 -21.74
N TYR A 174 -3.91 -14.27 -20.46
CA TYR A 174 -3.57 -15.44 -19.66
C TYR A 174 -4.81 -16.24 -19.25
N LYS A 175 -5.64 -15.73 -18.40
CA LYS A 175 -6.78 -16.46 -17.82
C LYS A 175 -7.77 -16.94 -18.87
N PHE A 176 -8.05 -16.14 -19.90
CA PHE A 176 -8.98 -16.47 -20.99
C PHE A 176 -8.29 -17.01 -22.23
N LYS A 177 -6.98 -17.28 -22.16
CA LYS A 177 -6.21 -17.83 -23.27
C LYS A 177 -6.90 -19.06 -23.89
N GLU A 178 -7.29 -20.00 -23.05
CA GLU A 178 -7.90 -21.27 -23.46
C GLU A 178 -9.44 -21.22 -23.51
N TRP A 179 -10.07 -20.07 -23.25
CA TRP A 179 -11.52 -19.93 -23.38
C TRP A 179 -11.92 -19.74 -24.84
N ASN A 180 -12.01 -20.85 -25.58
CA ASN A 180 -12.23 -20.86 -27.01
C ASN A 180 -13.67 -21.25 -27.41
N VAL A 181 -14.44 -21.81 -26.46
CA VAL A 181 -15.81 -22.30 -26.69
C VAL A 181 -16.68 -21.98 -25.48
N HIS A 182 -17.90 -21.48 -25.74
CA HIS A 182 -18.93 -21.31 -24.70
C HIS A 182 -19.41 -22.65 -24.16
N SER A 183 -19.32 -22.86 -22.85
CA SER A 183 -19.71 -24.12 -22.19
C SER A 183 -21.19 -24.49 -22.36
N GLN A 184 -22.08 -23.49 -22.52
CA GLN A 184 -23.52 -23.72 -22.63
C GLN A 184 -24.01 -23.89 -24.08
N THR A 185 -23.43 -23.16 -25.02
CA THR A 185 -23.90 -23.12 -26.42
C THR A 185 -23.02 -23.90 -27.37
N GLY A 186 -21.77 -24.21 -26.99
CA GLY A 186 -20.80 -24.81 -27.89
C GLY A 186 -20.27 -23.87 -29.00
N MET A 187 -20.69 -22.61 -28.98
CA MET A 187 -20.25 -21.63 -30.00
C MET A 187 -18.82 -21.16 -29.73
N PRO A 188 -18.04 -20.81 -30.77
CA PRO A 188 -16.71 -20.21 -30.59
C PRO A 188 -16.81 -18.90 -29.81
N VAL A 189 -15.81 -18.65 -28.96
CA VAL A 189 -15.62 -17.39 -28.22
C VAL A 189 -14.72 -16.47 -29.02
N THR A 190 -15.18 -15.26 -29.25
CA THR A 190 -14.43 -14.22 -29.97
C THR A 190 -13.48 -13.46 -29.04
N LEU A 191 -12.47 -12.79 -29.62
CA LEU A 191 -11.59 -11.90 -28.87
C LEU A 191 -12.36 -10.73 -28.25
N GLU A 192 -13.39 -10.24 -28.91
CA GLU A 192 -14.25 -9.16 -28.42
C GLU A 192 -14.97 -9.58 -27.14
N GLU A 193 -15.57 -10.76 -27.12
CA GLU A 193 -16.23 -11.32 -25.92
C GLU A 193 -15.24 -11.54 -24.75
N LYS A 194 -13.99 -11.95 -25.05
CA LYS A 194 -12.94 -12.03 -24.02
C LYS A 194 -12.63 -10.64 -23.42
N ASN A 195 -12.51 -9.61 -24.28
CA ASN A 195 -12.24 -8.23 -23.86
C ASN A 195 -13.42 -7.64 -23.06
N GLU A 196 -14.65 -7.85 -23.51
CA GLU A 196 -15.84 -7.40 -22.77
C GLU A 196 -15.91 -8.04 -21.38
N ARG A 197 -15.72 -9.35 -21.29
CA ARG A 197 -15.70 -10.08 -20.02
C ARG A 197 -14.59 -9.57 -19.09
N ALA A 198 -13.39 -9.40 -19.61
CA ALA A 198 -12.26 -8.88 -18.85
C ALA A 198 -12.54 -7.46 -18.33
N ASN A 199 -13.16 -6.62 -19.15
CA ASN A 199 -13.52 -5.26 -18.75
C ASN A 199 -14.62 -5.22 -17.67
N GLU A 200 -15.64 -6.11 -17.77
CA GLU A 200 -16.67 -6.26 -16.73
C GLU A 200 -16.05 -6.63 -15.39
N ILE A 201 -15.14 -7.63 -15.37
CA ILE A 201 -14.46 -8.08 -14.15
C ILE A 201 -13.58 -6.96 -13.60
N ALA A 202 -12.75 -6.32 -14.43
CA ALA A 202 -11.87 -5.24 -13.99
C ALA A 202 -12.67 -4.08 -13.39
N THR A 203 -13.76 -3.69 -14.03
CA THR A 203 -14.65 -2.62 -13.54
C THR A 203 -15.26 -3.00 -12.19
N CYS A 204 -15.75 -4.24 -12.06
CA CYS A 204 -16.34 -4.72 -10.83
C CYS A 204 -15.34 -4.77 -9.67
N LEU A 205 -14.11 -5.23 -9.91
CA LEU A 205 -13.06 -5.29 -8.89
C LEU A 205 -12.59 -3.90 -8.45
N CYS A 206 -12.64 -2.89 -9.34
CA CYS A 206 -12.30 -1.50 -9.04
C CYS A 206 -13.44 -0.70 -8.39
N ASP A 207 -14.69 -1.17 -8.42
CA ASP A 207 -15.86 -0.42 -7.97
C ASP A 207 -15.88 -0.29 -6.44
N HIS A 208 -15.38 0.83 -5.94
CA HIS A 208 -15.41 1.15 -4.51
C HIS A 208 -16.83 1.19 -3.94
N SER A 209 -17.82 1.62 -4.73
CA SER A 209 -19.22 1.71 -4.27
C SER A 209 -19.85 0.34 -4.08
N LYS A 210 -19.44 -0.67 -4.87
CA LYS A 210 -19.88 -2.06 -4.69
C LYS A 210 -19.28 -2.68 -3.43
N TRP A 211 -17.99 -2.48 -3.22
CA TRP A 211 -17.26 -3.14 -2.13
C TRP A 211 -17.29 -2.37 -0.82
N LEU A 212 -17.57 -1.05 -0.85
CA LEU A 212 -17.73 -0.12 0.29
C LEU A 212 -16.45 0.11 1.11
N THR A 213 -15.48 -0.79 1.06
CA THR A 213 -14.20 -0.67 1.76
C THR A 213 -13.11 -1.44 1.02
N HIS A 214 -11.91 -0.88 0.96
CA HIS A 214 -10.73 -1.53 0.38
C HIS A 214 -10.34 -2.85 1.08
N ALA A 215 -10.73 -3.01 2.34
CA ALA A 215 -10.47 -4.22 3.13
C ALA A 215 -11.46 -5.37 2.85
N ARG A 216 -12.49 -5.16 2.01
CA ARG A 216 -13.51 -6.17 1.72
C ARG A 216 -12.89 -7.49 1.27
N SER A 217 -13.40 -8.58 1.81
CA SER A 217 -13.05 -9.93 1.35
C SER A 217 -13.93 -10.34 0.18
N ILE A 218 -13.30 -10.59 -0.97
CA ILE A 218 -13.94 -11.10 -2.18
C ILE A 218 -13.74 -12.62 -2.17
N LYS A 219 -14.82 -13.36 -2.06
CA LYS A 219 -14.83 -14.83 -1.92
C LYS A 219 -15.01 -15.51 -3.27
N ILE A 220 -14.85 -16.85 -3.28
CA ILE A 220 -15.06 -17.67 -4.49
C ILE A 220 -16.40 -17.34 -5.14
N GLN A 221 -17.48 -17.25 -4.35
CA GLN A 221 -18.82 -16.97 -4.86
C GLN A 221 -18.91 -15.61 -5.57
N ASP A 222 -18.32 -14.55 -4.98
CA ASP A 222 -18.28 -13.22 -5.59
C ASP A 222 -17.55 -13.25 -6.95
N LEU A 223 -16.46 -14.03 -7.05
CA LEU A 223 -15.67 -14.20 -8.28
C LEU A 223 -16.44 -15.01 -9.36
N GLU A 224 -17.13 -16.07 -8.92
CA GLU A 224 -17.99 -16.87 -9.81
C GLU A 224 -19.20 -16.08 -10.32
N GLU A 225 -19.78 -15.18 -9.52
CA GLU A 225 -20.81 -14.23 -9.95
C GLU A 225 -20.30 -13.29 -11.05
N MET A 226 -19.04 -12.89 -11.00
CA MET A 226 -18.35 -12.16 -12.06
C MET A 226 -17.99 -13.05 -13.26
N LYS A 227 -18.36 -14.34 -13.21
CA LYS A 227 -18.05 -15.36 -14.24
C LYS A 227 -16.55 -15.61 -14.40
N LEU A 228 -15.79 -15.44 -13.34
CA LEU A 228 -14.39 -15.83 -13.27
C LEU A 228 -14.30 -17.26 -12.73
N VAL A 229 -13.64 -18.14 -13.48
CA VAL A 229 -13.47 -19.54 -13.08
C VAL A 229 -12.41 -19.64 -11.97
N ILE A 230 -12.84 -20.11 -10.80
CA ILE A 230 -11.98 -20.36 -9.65
C ILE A 230 -11.88 -21.86 -9.42
N ASN A 231 -10.68 -22.34 -9.16
CA ASN A 231 -10.43 -23.72 -8.82
C ASN A 231 -10.49 -23.88 -7.30
N ASP A 232 -11.61 -24.42 -6.80
CA ASP A 232 -11.80 -24.70 -5.38
C ASP A 232 -10.99 -25.94 -4.98
N TYR A 233 -9.78 -25.72 -4.45
CA TYR A 233 -8.88 -26.81 -4.08
C TYR A 233 -9.37 -27.62 -2.87
N SER A 234 -10.33 -27.12 -2.09
CA SER A 234 -10.91 -27.87 -0.97
C SER A 234 -11.66 -29.12 -1.43
N LYS A 235 -12.08 -29.16 -2.70
CA LYS A 235 -12.73 -30.33 -3.33
C LYS A 235 -11.75 -31.45 -3.67
N ASN A 236 -10.45 -31.18 -3.63
CA ASN A 236 -9.40 -32.21 -3.78
C ASN A 236 -8.75 -32.44 -2.42
N SER A 237 -9.08 -33.56 -1.77
CA SER A 237 -8.65 -33.84 -0.40
C SER A 237 -7.13 -33.90 -0.22
N GLU A 238 -6.39 -34.46 -1.19
CA GLU A 238 -4.92 -34.55 -1.14
C GLU A 238 -4.28 -33.17 -1.24
N LEU A 239 -4.72 -32.35 -2.20
CA LEU A 239 -4.22 -30.99 -2.39
C LEU A 239 -4.58 -30.09 -1.20
N ASN A 240 -5.79 -30.19 -0.72
CA ASN A 240 -6.28 -29.44 0.45
C ASN A 240 -5.46 -29.75 1.71
N GLU A 241 -5.19 -31.04 1.95
CA GLU A 241 -4.37 -31.46 3.09
C GLU A 241 -2.94 -30.94 2.97
N ALA A 242 -2.33 -31.02 1.78
CA ALA A 242 -0.97 -30.56 1.54
C ALA A 242 -0.84 -29.03 1.73
N ILE A 243 -1.76 -28.26 1.12
CA ILE A 243 -1.77 -26.79 1.26
C ILE A 243 -2.04 -26.42 2.72
N GLY A 244 -3.02 -27.04 3.38
CA GLY A 244 -3.37 -26.73 4.76
C GLY A 244 -2.23 -26.98 5.74
N LYS A 245 -1.50 -28.10 5.59
CA LYS A 245 -0.31 -28.40 6.40
C LYS A 245 0.79 -27.37 6.18
N TYR A 246 1.09 -27.05 4.91
CA TYR A 246 2.10 -26.06 4.58
C TYR A 246 1.72 -24.68 5.11
N TYR A 247 0.47 -24.26 4.89
CA TYR A 247 -0.02 -22.96 5.34
C TYR A 247 0.02 -22.81 6.87
N THR A 248 -0.28 -23.89 7.60
CA THR A 248 -0.14 -23.90 9.07
C THR A 248 1.30 -23.62 9.49
N LEU A 249 2.28 -24.29 8.86
CA LEU A 249 3.71 -24.05 9.15
C LEU A 249 4.14 -22.64 8.75
N LEU A 250 3.70 -22.15 7.61
CA LEU A 250 3.94 -20.78 7.16
C LEU A 250 3.41 -19.76 8.18
N ARG A 251 2.16 -19.94 8.67
CA ARG A 251 1.59 -19.07 9.71
C ARG A 251 2.39 -19.12 11.01
N MET A 252 2.81 -20.31 11.46
CA MET A 252 3.68 -20.45 12.64
C MET A 252 5.03 -19.72 12.44
N THR A 253 5.60 -19.76 11.24
CA THR A 253 6.81 -19.00 10.88
C THR A 253 6.55 -17.51 10.95
N LEU A 254 5.45 -17.03 10.37
CA LEU A 254 5.06 -15.64 10.41
C LEU A 254 4.67 -15.15 11.82
N ASP A 255 4.26 -16.01 12.73
CA ASP A 255 3.98 -15.65 14.14
C ASP A 255 5.25 -15.34 14.94
N THR A 256 6.45 -15.54 14.39
CA THR A 256 7.74 -15.13 14.98
C THR A 256 8.05 -13.67 14.66
N ASN A 257 9.32 -13.27 14.63
CA ASN A 257 9.75 -11.94 14.16
C ASN A 257 9.81 -11.82 12.61
N ILE A 258 9.56 -12.91 11.88
CA ILE A 258 9.56 -12.93 10.42
C ILE A 258 8.27 -12.29 9.92
N TYR A 259 8.38 -11.33 8.99
CA TYR A 259 7.22 -10.64 8.41
C TYR A 259 7.00 -10.92 6.92
N LYS A 260 8.04 -11.41 6.19
CA LYS A 260 7.92 -11.89 4.81
C LYS A 260 8.71 -13.16 4.59
N VAL A 261 8.17 -14.04 3.76
CA VAL A 261 8.77 -15.30 3.33
C VAL A 261 8.75 -15.37 1.81
N PHE A 262 9.93 -15.64 1.22
CA PHE A 262 10.09 -16.03 -0.17
C PHE A 262 10.74 -17.41 -0.15
N GLU A 263 10.09 -18.39 -0.74
CA GLU A 263 10.57 -19.77 -0.64
C GLU A 263 10.32 -20.54 -1.92
N THR A 264 11.25 -21.37 -2.28
CA THR A 264 11.13 -22.41 -3.29
C THR A 264 11.49 -23.76 -2.65
N LYS A 265 11.46 -24.85 -3.42
CA LYS A 265 11.84 -26.17 -2.89
C LYS A 265 13.30 -26.24 -2.40
N ASP A 266 14.19 -25.38 -2.90
CA ASP A 266 15.62 -25.46 -2.67
C ASP A 266 16.21 -24.24 -1.93
N SER A 267 15.44 -23.17 -1.78
CA SER A 267 15.92 -21.89 -1.21
C SER A 267 14.84 -21.16 -0.43
N GLN A 268 15.27 -20.40 0.59
CA GLN A 268 14.37 -19.60 1.44
C GLN A 268 15.01 -18.25 1.75
N ILE A 269 14.22 -17.18 1.66
CA ILE A 269 14.57 -15.83 2.12
C ILE A 269 13.52 -15.41 3.14
N PHE A 270 13.96 -15.13 4.35
CA PHE A 270 13.12 -14.58 5.41
C PHE A 270 13.48 -13.12 5.64
N LYS A 271 12.47 -12.24 5.66
CA LYS A 271 12.62 -10.89 6.15
C LYS A 271 12.07 -10.82 7.57
N SER A 272 12.87 -10.33 8.50
CA SER A 272 12.53 -10.28 9.93
C SER A 272 12.70 -8.89 10.51
N ILE A 273 11.90 -8.61 11.52
CA ILE A 273 12.10 -7.42 12.38
C ILE A 273 13.27 -7.74 13.30
N ASN A 274 14.36 -6.97 13.20
CA ASN A 274 15.46 -7.10 14.14
C ASN A 274 14.98 -6.66 15.52
N ASN A 275 14.99 -7.57 16.48
CA ASN A 275 14.79 -7.25 17.90
C ASN A 275 16.03 -6.56 18.52
N GLY A 276 16.96 -6.07 17.71
CA GLY A 276 18.03 -5.19 18.12
C GLY A 276 17.48 -3.78 18.29
N GLU A 277 17.28 -3.36 19.52
CA GLU A 277 16.65 -2.12 19.94
C GLU A 277 15.18 -2.03 19.50
N VAL A 278 14.29 -2.40 20.40
CA VAL A 278 12.97 -1.82 20.46
C VAL A 278 13.21 -0.30 20.49
N GLN A 279 13.23 0.35 19.36
CA GLN A 279 12.81 1.75 19.33
C GLN A 279 11.41 1.66 19.93
N GLN A 280 11.33 2.12 21.17
CA GLN A 280 10.05 2.35 21.83
C GLN A 280 9.14 2.94 20.76
N PRO A 281 7.86 2.50 20.62
CA PRO A 281 6.95 3.10 19.69
C PRO A 281 7.15 4.60 19.85
N GLN A 282 7.59 5.27 18.78
CA GLN A 282 7.66 6.72 18.80
C GLN A 282 6.23 7.12 19.10
N VAL A 283 5.98 7.45 20.34
CA VAL A 283 4.79 8.19 20.75
C VAL A 283 4.70 9.29 19.71
N PRO A 284 3.58 9.44 19.00
CA PRO A 284 3.45 10.41 17.93
C PRO A 284 4.03 11.70 18.44
N ASN A 285 5.12 12.17 17.85
CA ASN A 285 6.03 13.21 18.29
C ASN A 285 5.36 14.14 19.30
N GLN A 286 5.55 13.89 20.61
CA GLN A 286 5.37 15.00 21.52
C GLN A 286 6.36 16.05 21.01
N PRO A 287 5.92 17.25 20.72
CA PRO A 287 6.83 18.29 20.26
C PRO A 287 8.00 18.32 21.24
N PRO A 288 9.24 18.40 20.75
CA PRO A 288 10.40 18.35 21.62
C PRO A 288 10.18 19.35 22.75
N SER A 289 10.32 18.88 23.99
CA SER A 289 10.10 19.72 25.16
C SER A 289 11.12 20.85 25.32
N MET A 290 12.17 20.86 24.47
CA MET A 290 13.23 21.83 24.48
C MET A 290 13.88 21.96 23.08
N PHE A 291 14.15 23.20 22.66
CA PHE A 291 14.93 23.54 21.47
C PHE A 291 16.18 24.33 21.84
N LYS A 292 17.26 24.08 21.11
CA LYS A 292 18.49 24.90 21.15
C LYS A 292 18.83 25.38 19.77
N PHE A 293 19.15 26.65 19.65
CA PHE A 293 19.56 27.25 18.41
C PHE A 293 20.60 28.34 18.63
N ASN A 294 21.45 28.56 17.63
CA ASN A 294 22.51 29.55 17.68
C ASN A 294 22.00 30.84 17.05
N VAL A 295 22.18 31.96 17.73
CA VAL A 295 21.83 33.28 17.24
C VAL A 295 23.09 34.14 17.22
N PRO A 296 23.58 34.53 16.05
CA PRO A 296 24.66 35.53 15.94
C PRO A 296 24.12 36.91 16.33
N CYS A 297 24.85 37.62 17.15
CA CYS A 297 24.52 39.00 17.47
C CYS A 297 24.72 39.93 16.23
N GLU A 298 23.68 40.64 15.83
CA GLU A 298 23.71 41.54 14.65
C GLU A 298 24.76 42.66 14.73
N ARG A 299 25.27 42.96 15.96
CA ARG A 299 26.23 44.05 16.16
C ARG A 299 27.67 43.60 16.34
N CYS A 300 27.91 42.44 16.99
CA CYS A 300 29.27 42.01 17.34
C CYS A 300 29.58 40.57 16.91
N GLU A 301 28.65 39.92 16.17
CA GLU A 301 28.76 38.58 15.58
C GLU A 301 29.05 37.46 16.57
N VAL A 302 28.99 37.70 17.87
CA VAL A 302 29.12 36.65 18.90
C VAL A 302 27.92 35.73 18.81
N ASN A 303 28.18 34.43 18.71
CA ASN A 303 27.13 33.41 18.73
C ASN A 303 26.60 33.18 20.13
N ILE A 304 25.29 33.25 20.30
CA ILE A 304 24.58 33.04 21.55
C ILE A 304 23.74 31.76 21.40
N VAL A 305 23.97 30.77 22.24
CA VAL A 305 23.14 29.57 22.27
C VAL A 305 21.90 29.86 23.11
N VAL A 306 20.72 29.84 22.46
CA VAL A 306 19.43 30.10 23.14
C VAL A 306 18.71 28.79 23.33
N GLN A 307 18.24 28.54 24.57
CA GLN A 307 17.39 27.40 24.92
C GLN A 307 15.96 27.87 25.11
N ALA A 308 15.04 27.29 24.32
CA ALA A 308 13.59 27.47 24.44
C ALA A 308 12.96 26.20 25.00
N ASN A 309 12.30 26.27 26.12
CA ASN A 309 11.53 25.17 26.72
C ASN A 309 10.09 25.25 26.25
N ILE A 310 9.49 24.11 25.81
CA ILE A 310 8.14 24.05 25.25
C ILE A 310 7.19 23.36 26.23
N ASN A 311 6.13 24.03 26.62
CA ASN A 311 5.08 23.55 27.53
C ASN A 311 5.54 23.15 28.96
N VAL A 312 6.80 22.86 29.17
CA VAL A 312 7.35 22.42 30.47
C VAL A 312 8.65 23.13 30.72
N SER A 313 8.75 23.82 31.86
CA SER A 313 9.99 24.51 32.28
C SER A 313 11.07 23.47 32.63
N GLN A 314 12.23 23.61 32.01
CA GLN A 314 13.43 22.77 32.27
C GLN A 314 14.59 23.65 32.66
N PRO A 315 15.56 23.14 33.46
CA PRO A 315 16.78 23.88 33.78
C PRO A 315 17.51 24.31 32.50
N ILE A 316 18.03 25.55 32.51
CA ILE A 316 18.88 26.04 31.44
C ILE A 316 20.24 25.37 31.58
N GLU A 317 20.69 24.73 30.50
CA GLU A 317 21.99 24.05 30.52
C GLU A 317 23.14 25.06 30.57
N GLU A 318 24.27 24.63 31.14
CA GLU A 318 25.46 25.46 31.28
C GLU A 318 25.95 25.97 29.91
N GLY A 319 26.14 27.26 29.79
CA GLY A 319 26.55 27.92 28.55
C GLY A 319 25.36 28.36 27.64
N ASN A 320 24.14 28.00 27.97
CA ASN A 320 22.96 28.45 27.23
C ASN A 320 22.31 29.69 27.86
N THR A 321 21.62 30.46 27.02
CA THR A 321 20.81 31.61 27.48
C THR A 321 19.33 31.22 27.33
N ALA A 322 18.52 31.47 28.36
CA ALA A 322 17.09 31.22 28.32
C ALA A 322 16.41 32.08 27.23
N PHE A 323 15.39 31.51 26.56
CA PHE A 323 14.57 32.29 25.65
C PHE A 323 13.87 33.43 26.42
N PRO A 324 13.98 34.69 25.97
CA PRO A 324 13.49 35.83 26.75
C PRO A 324 11.97 35.84 26.80
N SER A 325 11.41 35.94 28.00
CA SER A 325 9.95 35.99 28.22
C SER A 325 9.30 37.24 27.61
N ASN A 326 10.03 38.34 27.53
CA ASN A 326 9.59 39.60 26.90
C ASN A 326 9.94 39.68 25.40
N ASN A 327 10.41 38.58 24.81
CA ASN A 327 10.85 38.50 23.40
C ASN A 327 12.00 39.41 23.01
N VAL A 328 12.79 39.94 23.96
CA VAL A 328 13.95 40.79 23.71
C VAL A 328 15.19 40.14 24.32
N LEU A 329 16.10 39.67 23.48
CA LEU A 329 17.37 39.12 23.93
C LEU A 329 18.44 40.23 23.93
N SER A 330 19.11 40.45 25.06
CA SER A 330 20.27 41.35 25.14
C SER A 330 21.54 40.55 24.95
N CYS A 331 22.39 40.95 24.03
CA CYS A 331 23.67 40.33 23.75
C CYS A 331 24.58 40.43 25.02
N PRO A 332 25.11 39.28 25.52
CA PRO A 332 25.98 39.32 26.70
C PRO A 332 27.30 40.05 26.46
N ASN A 333 27.74 40.19 25.22
CA ASN A 333 29.01 40.84 24.90
C ASN A 333 28.89 42.36 24.65
N CYS A 334 27.85 42.83 23.94
CA CYS A 334 27.76 44.24 23.53
C CYS A 334 26.43 44.91 23.91
N THR A 335 25.59 44.25 24.71
CA THR A 335 24.29 44.73 25.19
C THR A 335 23.29 45.12 24.08
N HIS A 336 23.57 44.80 22.82
CA HIS A 336 22.63 44.99 21.71
C HIS A 336 21.35 44.18 21.94
N GLN A 337 20.18 44.79 21.71
CA GLN A 337 18.87 44.14 21.88
C GLN A 337 18.35 43.59 20.56
N MET A 338 18.01 42.31 20.55
CA MET A 338 17.48 41.58 19.40
C MET A 338 16.04 41.17 19.69
N ASN A 339 15.14 41.32 18.70
CA ASN A 339 13.72 41.02 18.85
C ASN A 339 13.40 39.58 18.40
N PHE A 340 12.79 38.79 19.25
CA PHE A 340 12.50 37.36 19.04
C PHE A 340 11.00 37.07 18.86
N ILE A 341 10.15 38.09 18.64
CA ILE A 341 8.70 37.87 18.46
C ILE A 341 8.43 36.93 17.26
N GLY A 342 9.07 37.18 16.12
CA GLY A 342 8.91 36.34 14.92
C GLY A 342 9.37 34.90 15.17
N LEU A 343 10.52 34.74 15.82
CA LEU A 343 11.09 33.44 16.13
C LEU A 343 10.22 32.66 17.15
N ARG A 344 9.63 33.33 18.13
CA ARG A 344 8.64 32.72 19.04
C ARG A 344 7.47 32.17 18.25
N GLN A 345 6.86 32.98 17.39
CA GLN A 345 5.70 32.59 16.60
C GLN A 345 6.00 31.38 15.69
N GLU A 346 7.19 31.37 15.10
CA GLU A 346 7.62 30.24 14.24
C GLU A 346 7.79 28.95 15.04
N ILE A 347 8.49 28.99 16.16
CA ILE A 347 8.70 27.81 17.03
C ILE A 347 7.36 27.31 17.58
N GLU A 348 6.50 28.17 18.07
CA GLU A 348 5.18 27.79 18.62
C GLU A 348 4.27 27.23 17.52
N ALA A 349 4.31 27.75 16.30
CA ALA A 349 3.55 27.24 15.16
C ALA A 349 4.06 25.85 14.71
N GLN A 350 5.39 25.64 14.66
CA GLN A 350 5.98 24.37 14.26
C GLN A 350 5.78 23.27 15.32
N THR A 351 5.78 23.63 16.59
CA THR A 351 5.69 22.66 17.70
C THR A 351 4.27 22.42 18.20
N GLY A 352 3.35 23.33 17.93
CA GLY A 352 2.01 23.35 18.52
C GLY A 352 2.02 23.58 20.04
N GLY A 353 3.17 24.01 20.60
CA GLY A 353 3.35 24.29 22.02
C GLY A 353 3.68 25.75 22.31
N VAL A 354 3.78 26.11 23.60
CA VAL A 354 4.09 27.46 24.06
C VAL A 354 5.47 27.48 24.69
N ILE A 355 6.29 28.49 24.36
CA ILE A 355 7.60 28.71 25.00
C ILE A 355 7.37 29.27 26.42
N VAL A 356 7.91 28.55 27.43
CA VAL A 356 7.79 28.85 28.85
C VAL A 356 9.12 29.24 29.49
#